data_4bb7f8d9e2a9edd8e8af5e1d5f571af7
#
_entry.id   4bb7f8d9e2a9edd8e8af5e1d5f571af7
#
_cell.length_a   1.000
_cell.length_b   1.000
_cell.length_c   1.000
_cell.angle_alpha   90.00
_cell.angle_beta   90.00
_cell.angle_gamma   90.00
#
_symmetry.space_group_name_H-M   'P 1'
#
loop_
_entity.id
_entity.type
_entity.pdbx_description
1 polymer ?
#
loop_
_entity_poly.entity_id
_entity_poly.type
_entity_poly.pdbx_seq_one_letter_code
_entity_poly.pdbx_strand_id
1 'polypeptide(L)'
;MNFLPSLLSTAALLATVGTAQAQTMPAATATPPPPAAAPTPAPVLTPPNAAFAAKAATYVGAPATKGHYRAVYQLDSNDPKLINQTLHNMRNALDDPRLKGKLELELVVFSGGTVVFKKEQPYEADVLALQQAGVQLTQCANSMKAYKLTKDDMLPYISVVPTGNGELIIRQAEGWVLVHP
;
A
#
# COMPACT_ATOMS: atom_id res chain seq x y z
N MET A 1 15.30 40.22 -57.43
CA MET A 1 16.69 40.55 -57.80
C MET A 1 17.38 41.00 -56.54
N ASN A 2 18.33 40.24 -56.09
CA ASN A 2 19.58 40.43 -55.39
C ASN A 2 19.90 39.23 -54.52
N PHE A 3 20.78 38.45 -55.09
CA PHE A 3 21.52 37.35 -54.43
C PHE A 3 22.65 37.96 -53.61
N LEU A 4 22.88 37.40 -52.38
CA LEU A 4 24.15 37.55 -51.69
C LEU A 4 24.56 36.18 -51.08
N PRO A 5 25.86 35.80 -51.24
CA PRO A 5 26.30 34.45 -50.99
C PRO A 5 26.72 34.19 -49.56
N SER A 6 26.59 32.98 -49.22
CA SER A 6 27.00 32.28 -47.98
C SER A 6 28.53 32.26 -47.88
N LEU A 7 29.04 32.67 -46.70
CA LEU A 7 30.45 32.46 -46.30
C LEU A 7 30.54 31.21 -45.42
N LEU A 8 31.15 30.15 -45.95
CA LEU A 8 31.61 29.00 -45.19
C LEU A 8 32.85 29.37 -44.37
N SER A 9 32.75 29.25 -43.08
CA SER A 9 33.89 29.35 -42.17
C SER A 9 34.27 27.96 -41.67
N THR A 10 35.36 27.45 -42.26
CA THR A 10 35.97 26.19 -41.82
C THR A 10 36.83 26.43 -40.58
N ALA A 11 36.39 25.95 -39.42
CA ALA A 11 37.20 25.90 -38.21
C ALA A 11 37.96 24.59 -38.16
N ALA A 12 39.26 24.65 -38.27
CA ALA A 12 40.19 23.53 -38.09
C ALA A 12 40.29 23.19 -36.60
N LEU A 13 39.93 21.96 -36.26
CA LEU A 13 40.07 21.39 -34.92
C LEU A 13 41.48 20.82 -34.76
N LEU A 14 42.35 21.47 -34.01
CA LEU A 14 43.64 20.90 -33.58
C LEU A 14 43.38 19.90 -32.46
N ALA A 15 43.66 18.62 -32.74
CA ALA A 15 43.64 17.57 -31.73
C ALA A 15 44.96 17.59 -30.95
N THR A 16 44.95 17.99 -29.71
CA THR A 16 46.09 17.83 -28.77
C THR A 16 45.98 16.43 -28.18
N VAL A 17 46.96 15.59 -28.54
CA VAL A 17 47.22 14.28 -27.93
C VAL A 17 47.79 14.50 -26.54
N GLY A 18 46.98 14.41 -25.50
CA GLY A 18 47.42 14.38 -24.11
C GLY A 18 47.91 13.02 -23.72
N THR A 19 49.21 12.85 -23.45
CA THR A 19 49.78 11.64 -22.86
C THR A 19 49.25 11.44 -21.45
N ALA A 20 48.44 10.40 -21.27
CA ALA A 20 47.96 10.00 -19.93
C ALA A 20 49.13 9.37 -19.16
N GLN A 21 49.62 10.06 -18.15
CA GLN A 21 50.53 9.49 -17.15
C GLN A 21 49.72 8.60 -16.21
N ALA A 22 50.00 7.30 -16.21
CA ALA A 22 49.46 6.37 -15.22
C ALA A 22 50.03 6.72 -13.81
N GLN A 23 49.19 7.29 -12.97
CA GLN A 23 49.53 7.44 -11.56
C GLN A 23 49.32 6.07 -10.88
N THR A 24 50.43 5.44 -10.49
CA THR A 24 50.45 4.28 -9.59
C THR A 24 49.95 4.71 -8.23
N MET A 25 48.74 4.35 -7.87
CA MET A 25 48.23 4.51 -6.52
C MET A 25 49.00 3.58 -5.57
N PRO A 26 49.47 4.06 -4.39
CA PRO A 26 50.06 3.20 -3.37
C PRO A 26 48.98 2.19 -2.89
N ALA A 27 49.37 0.92 -2.77
CA ALA A 27 48.53 -0.14 -2.26
C ALA A 27 48.05 0.22 -0.85
N ALA A 28 46.76 0.39 -0.68
CA ALA A 28 46.13 0.57 0.62
C ALA A 28 46.34 -0.70 1.45
N THR A 29 47.11 -0.60 2.53
CA THR A 29 47.26 -1.65 3.53
C THR A 29 45.88 -1.92 4.15
N ALA A 30 45.28 -3.06 3.78
CA ALA A 30 44.00 -3.49 4.35
C ALA A 30 44.18 -3.75 5.85
N THR A 31 43.55 -2.94 6.67
CA THR A 31 43.42 -3.20 8.10
C THR A 31 42.61 -4.48 8.28
N PRO A 32 43.07 -5.47 9.08
CA PRO A 32 42.30 -6.67 9.29
C PRO A 32 40.94 -6.32 9.92
N PRO A 33 39.83 -7.02 9.54
CA PRO A 33 38.53 -6.77 10.09
C PRO A 33 38.54 -6.97 11.62
N PRO A 34 37.80 -6.16 12.38
CA PRO A 34 37.68 -6.35 13.83
C PRO A 34 37.16 -7.76 14.14
N PRO A 35 37.62 -8.37 15.26
CA PRO A 35 37.17 -9.70 15.64
C PRO A 35 35.64 -9.70 15.75
N ALA A 36 35.00 -10.77 15.21
CA ALA A 36 33.57 -10.94 15.28
C ALA A 36 33.11 -10.83 16.74
N ALA A 37 32.14 -9.96 17.02
CA ALA A 37 31.53 -9.85 18.33
C ALA A 37 30.99 -11.21 18.78
N ALA A 38 31.28 -11.59 20.02
CA ALA A 38 30.75 -12.82 20.60
C ALA A 38 29.20 -12.84 20.48
N PRO A 39 28.57 -13.98 20.20
CA PRO A 39 27.12 -14.05 20.07
C PRO A 39 26.48 -13.57 21.38
N THR A 40 25.59 -12.58 21.27
CA THR A 40 24.78 -12.11 22.40
C THR A 40 23.97 -13.30 22.92
N PRO A 41 24.03 -13.62 24.22
CA PRO A 41 23.22 -14.73 24.75
C PRO A 41 21.73 -14.48 24.45
N ALA A 42 21.02 -15.52 24.02
CA ALA A 42 19.59 -15.44 23.76
C ALA A 42 18.85 -14.97 25.03
N PRO A 43 17.82 -14.11 24.92
CA PRO A 43 17.05 -13.68 26.07
C PRO A 43 16.44 -14.87 26.79
N VAL A 44 16.65 -14.96 28.10
CA VAL A 44 16.02 -15.98 28.96
C VAL A 44 14.53 -15.61 29.03
N LEU A 45 13.67 -16.40 28.36
CA LEU A 45 12.23 -16.22 28.42
C LEU A 45 11.73 -16.59 29.83
N THR A 46 11.20 -15.62 30.54
CA THR A 46 10.47 -15.87 31.80
C THR A 46 9.18 -16.65 31.47
N PRO A 47 8.82 -17.66 32.26
CA PRO A 47 7.56 -18.38 32.02
C PRO A 47 6.36 -17.42 32.11
N PRO A 48 5.28 -17.65 31.34
CA PRO A 48 4.11 -16.79 31.35
C PRO A 48 3.46 -16.79 32.73
N ASN A 49 2.90 -15.64 33.13
CA ASN A 49 2.15 -15.52 34.36
C ASN A 49 0.94 -16.49 34.33
N ALA A 50 0.84 -17.37 35.32
CA ALA A 50 -0.17 -18.44 35.37
C ALA A 50 -1.61 -17.88 35.34
N ALA A 51 -1.87 -16.74 35.97
CA ALA A 51 -3.19 -16.11 35.97
C ALA A 51 -3.58 -15.61 34.55
N PHE A 52 -2.63 -15.05 33.79
CA PHE A 52 -2.85 -14.67 32.40
C PHE A 52 -3.02 -15.88 31.48
N ALA A 53 -2.25 -16.95 31.71
CA ALA A 53 -2.39 -18.20 30.94
C ALA A 53 -3.77 -18.83 31.15
N ALA A 54 -4.28 -18.91 32.40
CA ALA A 54 -5.61 -19.41 32.69
C ALA A 54 -6.71 -18.53 32.04
N LYS A 55 -6.58 -17.21 32.11
CA LYS A 55 -7.51 -16.28 31.45
C LYS A 55 -7.48 -16.42 29.92
N ALA A 56 -6.30 -16.58 29.33
CA ALA A 56 -6.15 -16.76 27.89
C ALA A 56 -6.83 -18.05 27.40
N ALA A 57 -6.77 -19.14 28.18
CA ALA A 57 -7.40 -20.42 27.84
C ALA A 57 -8.94 -20.36 27.75
N THR A 58 -9.57 -19.39 28.42
CA THR A 58 -11.03 -19.22 28.46
C THR A 58 -11.52 -18.01 27.67
N TYR A 59 -10.62 -17.18 27.14
CA TYR A 59 -10.98 -15.97 26.41
C TYR A 59 -11.43 -16.28 24.98
N VAL A 60 -12.70 -16.00 24.71
CA VAL A 60 -13.34 -16.21 23.39
C VAL A 60 -13.55 -14.91 22.60
N GLY A 61 -12.91 -13.83 23.02
CA GLY A 61 -13.03 -12.51 22.40
C GLY A 61 -13.96 -11.55 23.13
N ALA A 62 -13.91 -10.28 22.75
CA ALA A 62 -14.79 -9.26 23.29
C ALA A 62 -16.25 -9.50 22.87
N PRO A 63 -17.25 -9.31 23.74
CA PRO A 63 -18.64 -9.43 23.35
C PRO A 63 -19.06 -8.22 22.49
N ALA A 64 -19.88 -8.45 21.48
CA ALA A 64 -20.50 -7.40 20.69
C ALA A 64 -21.74 -6.87 21.41
N THR A 65 -21.57 -5.76 22.14
CA THR A 65 -22.63 -5.17 22.99
C THR A 65 -23.48 -4.11 22.29
N LYS A 66 -23.02 -3.60 21.13
CA LYS A 66 -23.78 -2.60 20.35
C LYS A 66 -24.69 -3.31 19.34
N GLY A 67 -25.84 -2.68 19.04
CA GLY A 67 -26.76 -3.17 18.00
C GLY A 67 -26.22 -2.98 16.58
N HIS A 68 -25.24 -2.07 16.38
CA HIS A 68 -24.66 -1.74 15.09
C HIS A 68 -23.19 -1.36 15.22
N TYR A 69 -22.37 -1.83 14.26
CA TYR A 69 -20.94 -1.53 14.13
C TYR A 69 -20.66 -1.03 12.74
N ARG A 70 -19.76 -0.07 12.60
CA ARG A 70 -19.35 0.50 11.32
C ARG A 70 -17.84 0.51 11.24
N ALA A 71 -17.29 -0.01 10.15
CA ALA A 71 -15.85 0.02 9.94
C ALA A 71 -15.51 0.41 8.49
N VAL A 72 -14.48 1.22 8.34
CA VAL A 72 -13.92 1.62 7.06
C VAL A 72 -12.53 1.01 6.93
N TYR A 73 -12.33 0.27 5.84
CA TYR A 73 -11.03 -0.28 5.47
C TYR A 73 -10.33 0.67 4.51
N GLN A 74 -9.06 0.95 4.78
CA GLN A 74 -8.18 1.70 3.90
C GLN A 74 -7.37 0.73 3.03
N LEU A 75 -7.28 1.00 1.71
CA LEU A 75 -6.39 0.28 0.81
C LEU A 75 -5.70 1.27 -0.14
N ASP A 76 -4.41 1.52 0.06
CA ASP A 76 -3.61 2.48 -0.69
C ASP A 76 -2.39 1.87 -1.40
N SER A 77 -2.21 0.56 -1.29
CA SER A 77 -1.09 -0.19 -1.86
C SER A 77 -1.52 -1.04 -3.06
N ASN A 78 -0.61 -1.21 -4.02
CA ASN A 78 -0.74 -2.14 -5.14
C ASN A 78 -0.05 -3.49 -4.88
N ASP A 79 0.43 -3.75 -3.67
CA ASP A 79 0.99 -5.05 -3.30
C ASP A 79 -0.11 -6.12 -3.34
N PRO A 80 0.01 -7.16 -4.20
CA PRO A 80 -0.99 -8.21 -4.33
C PRO A 80 -1.26 -8.96 -3.02
N LYS A 81 -0.23 -9.12 -2.18
CA LYS A 81 -0.38 -9.77 -0.89
C LYS A 81 -1.27 -8.97 0.05
N LEU A 82 -1.03 -7.66 0.14
CA LEU A 82 -1.83 -6.75 0.96
C LEU A 82 -3.26 -6.64 0.45
N ILE A 83 -3.46 -6.57 -0.87
CA ILE A 83 -4.79 -6.55 -1.49
C ILE A 83 -5.57 -7.81 -1.10
N ASN A 84 -5.01 -9.00 -1.35
CA ASN A 84 -5.66 -10.27 -1.05
C ASN A 84 -5.96 -10.40 0.45
N GLN A 85 -5.03 -9.97 1.31
CA GLN A 85 -5.23 -9.96 2.76
C GLN A 85 -6.39 -9.05 3.17
N THR A 86 -6.47 -7.85 2.60
CA THR A 86 -7.55 -6.90 2.86
C THR A 86 -8.91 -7.48 2.51
N LEU A 87 -9.07 -7.97 1.27
CA LEU A 87 -10.33 -8.55 0.80
C LEU A 87 -10.74 -9.78 1.62
N HIS A 88 -9.78 -10.62 2.00
CA HIS A 88 -10.02 -11.78 2.87
C HIS A 88 -10.43 -11.35 4.29
N ASN A 89 -9.75 -10.37 4.89
CA ASN A 89 -10.05 -9.89 6.24
C ASN A 89 -11.45 -9.25 6.30
N MET A 90 -11.87 -8.55 5.25
CA MET A 90 -13.23 -7.99 5.17
C MET A 90 -14.29 -9.10 5.16
N ARG A 91 -14.07 -10.18 4.39
CA ARG A 91 -14.97 -11.35 4.41
C ARG A 91 -15.03 -11.98 5.80
N ASN A 92 -13.88 -12.19 6.43
CA ASN A 92 -13.82 -12.73 7.80
C ASN A 92 -14.57 -11.85 8.80
N ALA A 93 -14.50 -10.53 8.66
CA ALA A 93 -15.25 -9.62 9.53
C ALA A 93 -16.77 -9.72 9.32
N LEU A 94 -17.23 -9.88 8.07
CA LEU A 94 -18.65 -10.11 7.75
C LEU A 94 -19.17 -11.45 8.28
N ASP A 95 -18.30 -12.48 8.28
CA ASP A 95 -18.63 -13.83 8.75
C ASP A 95 -18.48 -14.01 10.26
N ASP A 96 -17.90 -13.04 10.98
CA ASP A 96 -17.73 -13.12 12.44
C ASP A 96 -19.11 -13.24 13.12
N PRO A 97 -19.38 -14.34 13.83
CA PRO A 97 -20.70 -14.59 14.42
C PRO A 97 -21.13 -13.51 15.42
N ARG A 98 -20.19 -12.76 16.00
CA ARG A 98 -20.48 -11.66 16.94
C ARG A 98 -20.97 -10.40 16.23
N LEU A 99 -20.58 -10.22 14.94
CA LEU A 99 -20.88 -9.03 14.13
C LEU A 99 -21.93 -9.28 13.06
N LYS A 100 -22.26 -10.54 12.78
CA LYS A 100 -23.19 -10.94 11.71
C LYS A 100 -24.54 -10.22 11.85
N GLY A 101 -24.96 -9.54 10.78
CA GLY A 101 -26.18 -8.74 10.74
C GLY A 101 -26.13 -7.40 11.51
N LYS A 102 -24.97 -7.03 12.06
CA LYS A 102 -24.76 -5.78 12.80
C LYS A 102 -23.63 -4.92 12.23
N LEU A 103 -22.89 -5.41 11.23
CA LEU A 103 -21.69 -4.78 10.69
C LEU A 103 -21.99 -4.14 9.34
N GLU A 104 -21.64 -2.86 9.22
CA GLU A 104 -21.57 -2.11 7.98
C GLU A 104 -20.10 -1.87 7.64
N LEU A 105 -19.71 -2.17 6.40
CA LEU A 105 -18.34 -2.02 5.93
C LEU A 105 -18.26 -1.09 4.72
N GLU A 106 -17.19 -0.33 4.69
CA GLU A 106 -16.75 0.41 3.51
C GLU A 106 -15.29 0.09 3.20
N LEU A 107 -14.96 -0.08 1.91
CA LEU A 107 -13.59 -0.15 1.41
C LEU A 107 -13.27 1.14 0.66
N VAL A 108 -12.37 1.95 1.22
CA VAL A 108 -11.89 3.19 0.60
C VAL A 108 -10.54 2.93 -0.06
N VAL A 109 -10.52 3.08 -1.39
CA VAL A 109 -9.36 2.78 -2.24
C VAL A 109 -8.79 4.06 -2.83
N PHE A 110 -7.46 4.24 -2.72
CA PHE A 110 -6.73 5.36 -3.29
C PHE A 110 -5.27 5.00 -3.57
N SER A 111 -4.48 5.93 -4.11
CA SER A 111 -3.07 5.70 -4.47
C SER A 111 -2.88 4.37 -5.24
N GLY A 112 -1.90 3.55 -4.87
CA GLY A 112 -1.62 2.25 -5.48
C GLY A 112 -2.79 1.27 -5.42
N GLY A 113 -3.62 1.34 -4.39
CA GLY A 113 -4.81 0.49 -4.22
C GLY A 113 -5.84 0.61 -5.35
N THR A 114 -5.82 1.72 -6.12
CA THR A 114 -6.71 1.94 -7.27
C THR A 114 -6.75 0.75 -8.24
N VAL A 115 -5.69 -0.05 -8.30
CA VAL A 115 -5.63 -1.24 -9.15
C VAL A 115 -6.73 -2.26 -8.83
N VAL A 116 -7.20 -2.35 -7.58
CA VAL A 116 -8.17 -3.36 -7.16
C VAL A 116 -9.55 -3.18 -7.80
N PHE A 117 -9.89 -1.94 -8.16
CA PHE A 117 -11.17 -1.60 -8.78
C PHE A 117 -11.11 -1.41 -10.29
N LYS A 118 -9.96 -1.60 -10.91
CA LYS A 118 -9.85 -1.61 -12.38
C LYS A 118 -10.47 -2.88 -12.95
N LYS A 119 -11.05 -2.78 -14.13
CA LYS A 119 -11.47 -3.94 -14.93
C LYS A 119 -10.27 -4.83 -15.28
N GLU A 120 -10.54 -6.09 -15.55
CA GLU A 120 -9.56 -7.07 -16.01
C GLU A 120 -8.44 -7.34 -14.99
N GLN A 121 -8.73 -7.12 -13.71
CA GLN A 121 -7.82 -7.46 -12.63
C GLN A 121 -8.24 -8.75 -11.93
N PRO A 122 -7.30 -9.52 -11.35
CA PRO A 122 -7.62 -10.80 -10.71
C PRO A 122 -8.49 -10.70 -9.46
N TYR A 123 -8.78 -9.48 -9.01
CA TYR A 123 -9.54 -9.20 -7.78
C TYR A 123 -11.05 -9.05 -8.01
N GLU A 124 -11.51 -9.01 -9.26
CA GLU A 124 -12.89 -8.64 -9.61
C GLU A 124 -13.94 -9.55 -8.94
N ALA A 125 -13.69 -10.85 -8.90
CA ALA A 125 -14.60 -11.80 -8.26
C ALA A 125 -14.74 -11.55 -6.75
N ASP A 126 -13.64 -11.27 -6.07
CA ASP A 126 -13.63 -10.98 -4.63
C ASP A 126 -14.29 -9.64 -4.31
N VAL A 127 -14.02 -8.62 -5.13
CA VAL A 127 -14.64 -7.30 -5.01
C VAL A 127 -16.15 -7.37 -5.24
N LEU A 128 -16.60 -8.13 -6.25
CA LEU A 128 -18.01 -8.35 -6.52
C LEU A 128 -18.69 -9.07 -5.34
N ALA A 129 -18.05 -10.09 -4.77
CA ALA A 129 -18.58 -10.79 -3.60
C ALA A 129 -18.75 -9.86 -2.38
N LEU A 130 -17.83 -8.95 -2.15
CA LEU A 130 -17.96 -7.93 -1.09
C LEU A 130 -19.12 -6.96 -1.38
N GLN A 131 -19.27 -6.51 -2.62
CA GLN A 131 -20.39 -5.66 -3.03
C GLN A 131 -21.73 -6.36 -2.81
N GLN A 132 -21.85 -7.63 -3.21
CA GLN A 132 -23.04 -8.45 -2.99
C GLN A 132 -23.36 -8.68 -1.51
N ALA A 133 -22.33 -8.70 -0.65
CA ALA A 133 -22.48 -8.74 0.79
C ALA A 133 -22.85 -7.39 1.43
N GLY A 134 -23.06 -6.33 0.62
CA GLY A 134 -23.47 -5.01 1.07
C GLY A 134 -22.34 -4.08 1.46
N VAL A 135 -21.07 -4.39 1.11
CA VAL A 135 -19.94 -3.50 1.35
C VAL A 135 -20.00 -2.30 0.40
N GLN A 136 -19.87 -1.10 0.95
CA GLN A 136 -19.66 0.11 0.17
C GLN A 136 -18.25 0.11 -0.42
N LEU A 137 -18.15 0.23 -1.75
CA LEU A 137 -16.87 0.26 -2.48
C LEU A 137 -16.62 1.66 -3.00
N THR A 138 -15.56 2.31 -2.51
CA THR A 138 -15.32 3.75 -2.70
C THR A 138 -13.93 4.00 -3.27
N GLN A 139 -13.88 4.63 -4.46
CA GLN A 139 -12.67 5.00 -5.19
C GLN A 139 -12.38 6.49 -5.08
N CYS A 140 -11.13 6.85 -4.85
CA CYS A 140 -10.65 8.24 -4.86
C CYS A 140 -10.55 8.79 -6.29
N ALA A 141 -11.25 9.89 -6.59
CA ALA A 141 -11.19 10.56 -7.88
C ALA A 141 -9.79 11.15 -8.18
N ASN A 142 -9.10 11.69 -7.17
CA ASN A 142 -7.75 12.20 -7.35
C ASN A 142 -6.75 11.11 -7.76
N SER A 143 -6.89 9.89 -7.23
CA SER A 143 -6.07 8.75 -7.65
C SER A 143 -6.39 8.33 -9.09
N MET A 144 -7.66 8.28 -9.47
CA MET A 144 -8.04 8.03 -10.87
C MET A 144 -7.39 9.07 -11.80
N LYS A 145 -7.48 10.36 -11.46
CA LYS A 145 -6.86 11.43 -12.23
C LYS A 145 -5.34 11.28 -12.34
N ALA A 146 -4.66 10.95 -11.23
CA ALA A 146 -3.22 10.77 -11.21
C ALA A 146 -2.77 9.61 -12.13
N TYR A 147 -3.55 8.54 -12.20
CA TYR A 147 -3.31 7.38 -13.07
C TYR A 147 -3.95 7.51 -14.46
N LYS A 148 -4.54 8.67 -14.80
CA LYS A 148 -5.22 8.95 -16.08
C LYS A 148 -6.35 7.94 -16.39
N LEU A 149 -7.07 7.51 -15.35
CA LEU A 149 -8.19 6.57 -15.45
C LEU A 149 -9.51 7.32 -15.53
N THR A 150 -10.43 6.75 -16.27
CA THR A 150 -11.83 7.18 -16.40
C THR A 150 -12.77 6.20 -15.68
N LYS A 151 -14.06 6.50 -15.63
CA LYS A 151 -15.05 5.54 -15.10
C LYS A 151 -15.15 4.27 -15.95
N ASP A 152 -14.84 4.35 -17.24
CA ASP A 152 -14.92 3.22 -18.16
C ASP A 152 -13.82 2.19 -17.90
N ASP A 153 -12.72 2.60 -17.24
CA ASP A 153 -11.62 1.73 -16.84
C ASP A 153 -11.91 0.96 -15.53
N MET A 154 -12.96 1.36 -14.82
CA MET A 154 -13.27 0.89 -13.48
C MET A 154 -14.45 -0.08 -13.49
N LEU A 155 -14.57 -0.91 -12.44
CA LEU A 155 -15.73 -1.76 -12.21
C LEU A 155 -17.00 -0.90 -12.09
N PRO A 156 -18.14 -1.31 -12.73
CA PRO A 156 -19.28 -0.43 -12.86
C PRO A 156 -20.07 -0.19 -11.57
N TYR A 157 -19.82 -0.97 -10.53
CA TYR A 157 -20.56 -0.96 -9.26
C TYR A 157 -19.81 -0.30 -8.11
N ILE A 158 -18.73 0.46 -8.39
CA ILE A 158 -18.02 1.25 -7.38
C ILE A 158 -18.53 2.70 -7.33
N SER A 159 -18.44 3.32 -6.16
CA SER A 159 -18.68 4.75 -5.97
C SER A 159 -17.38 5.54 -6.10
N VAL A 160 -17.47 6.80 -6.50
CA VAL A 160 -16.31 7.68 -6.62
C VAL A 160 -16.51 8.89 -5.71
N VAL A 161 -15.51 9.13 -4.85
CA VAL A 161 -15.46 10.29 -3.94
C VAL A 161 -14.35 11.26 -4.34
N PRO A 162 -14.43 12.55 -3.99
CA PRO A 162 -13.41 13.52 -4.36
C PRO A 162 -12.01 13.12 -3.89
N THR A 163 -11.87 12.68 -2.64
CA THR A 163 -10.60 12.19 -2.08
C THR A 163 -10.83 11.02 -1.12
N GLY A 164 -9.98 10.00 -1.19
CA GLY A 164 -10.03 8.87 -0.24
C GLY A 164 -9.74 9.32 1.19
N ASN A 165 -8.77 10.20 1.40
CA ASN A 165 -8.47 10.73 2.74
C ASN A 165 -9.64 11.53 3.31
N GLY A 166 -10.34 12.32 2.47
CA GLY A 166 -11.54 13.05 2.89
C GLY A 166 -12.64 12.10 3.35
N GLU A 167 -12.88 11.01 2.62
CA GLU A 167 -13.83 9.97 3.02
C GLU A 167 -13.47 9.36 4.35
N LEU A 168 -12.20 8.96 4.55
CA LEU A 168 -11.73 8.39 5.81
C LEU A 168 -11.93 9.35 7.00
N ILE A 169 -11.63 10.65 6.81
CA ILE A 169 -11.81 11.67 7.85
C ILE A 169 -13.29 11.82 8.22
N ILE A 170 -14.17 11.90 7.23
CA ILE A 170 -15.62 12.03 7.46
C ILE A 170 -16.16 10.81 8.18
N ARG A 171 -15.83 9.59 7.70
CA ARG A 171 -16.28 8.33 8.33
C ARG A 171 -15.82 8.22 9.78
N GLN A 172 -14.55 8.55 10.06
CA GLN A 172 -14.08 8.54 11.45
C GLN A 172 -14.79 9.57 12.33
N ALA A 173 -15.04 10.78 11.82
CA ALA A 173 -15.82 11.80 12.54
C ALA A 173 -17.26 11.34 12.80
N GLU A 174 -17.84 10.52 11.93
CA GLU A 174 -19.14 9.87 12.10
C GLU A 174 -19.10 8.64 13.03
N GLY A 175 -17.94 8.30 13.59
CA GLY A 175 -17.78 7.19 14.55
C GLY A 175 -17.55 5.83 13.91
N TRP A 176 -17.10 5.79 12.64
CA TRP A 176 -16.60 4.56 12.03
C TRP A 176 -15.22 4.19 12.58
N VAL A 177 -14.97 2.89 12.70
CA VAL A 177 -13.65 2.39 13.09
C VAL A 177 -12.80 2.25 11.85
N LEU A 178 -11.61 2.89 11.84
CA LEU A 178 -10.64 2.67 10.77
C LEU A 178 -9.92 1.33 11.00
N VAL A 179 -9.93 0.48 9.99
CA VAL A 179 -9.14 -0.74 9.93
C VAL A 179 -8.09 -0.58 8.82
N HIS A 180 -6.83 -0.67 9.21
CA HIS A 180 -5.70 -0.72 8.30
C HIS A 180 -5.21 -2.18 8.23
N PRO A 181 -5.19 -2.80 7.04
CA PRO A 181 -4.78 -4.20 6.86
C PRO A 181 -3.28 -4.40 7.05
#